data_b63539e4fe15855e37d0ffb02564c41d
#
_entry.id   b63539e4fe15855e37d0ffb02564c41d
#
_cell.length_a   1.000
_cell.length_b   1.000
_cell.length_c   1.000
_cell.angle_alpha   90.00
_cell.angle_beta   90.00
_cell.angle_gamma   90.00
#
_symmetry.space_group_name_H-M   'P 1'
#
loop_
_entity.id
_entity.type
_entity.pdbx_description
1 polymer ?
#
loop_
_entity_poly.entity_id
_entity_poly.type
_entity_poly.pdbx_seq_one_letter_code
_entity_poly.pdbx_strand_id
1 'polypeptide(L)'
;MNQRKSELIPSFSRPPSRVLIRKVARYEEDLLAIIHESLTEFRLQMKDKTVLLKPNLVGLDPLGVMNTHPAVIGATRESFLKMGAARVLIGDGPAMDRDTEAILESVRLREFTGKLGRDFCDLNIDDVERVELKTRASRLKELFLPKTVLGADFFVSMPKLKTHHWAGVTLAMKNLFGIVPGSCYGWPKNVLHWAGIGNSILDINAAARPDFVIVDGILGMEGNGPIQGTAKAAGVLLFGDDMVAADATACRVMGLRPEKIDYLAKAGTMLGHLEAGKIQQLGEPVAAVRTEFGVVKEFQHLRV
;
A
#
# COMPACT_ATOMS: atom_id res chain seq x y z
N MET A 1 20.68 14.89 0.95
CA MET A 1 19.79 14.17 0.01
C MET A 1 19.77 12.72 0.41
N ASN A 2 18.72 12.28 1.10
CA ASN A 2 18.50 10.86 1.39
C ASN A 2 18.04 10.21 0.07
N GLN A 3 18.96 9.72 -0.75
CA GLN A 3 18.58 8.81 -1.84
C GLN A 3 17.96 7.58 -1.16
N ARG A 4 16.65 7.45 -1.22
CA ARG A 4 15.97 6.24 -0.78
C ARG A 4 16.60 5.08 -1.53
N LYS A 5 17.18 4.20 -0.74
CA LYS A 5 18.17 3.22 -1.13
C LYS A 5 17.65 2.29 -2.22
N SER A 6 18.11 2.50 -3.41
CA SER A 6 17.90 1.62 -4.56
C SER A 6 18.85 0.42 -4.58
N GLU A 7 19.36 -0.04 -3.44
CA GLU A 7 20.13 -1.27 -3.38
C GLU A 7 19.17 -2.47 -3.40
N LEU A 8 19.23 -3.21 -4.50
CA LEU A 8 18.58 -4.51 -4.61
C LEU A 8 19.38 -5.50 -3.78
N ILE A 9 18.95 -5.74 -2.54
CA ILE A 9 19.53 -6.78 -1.69
C ILE A 9 18.77 -8.07 -1.96
N PRO A 10 19.42 -9.16 -2.38
CA PRO A 10 18.76 -10.44 -2.57
C PRO A 10 18.00 -10.89 -1.31
N SER A 11 16.82 -11.47 -1.48
CA SER A 11 15.93 -11.83 -0.35
C SER A 11 16.57 -12.79 0.64
N PHE A 12 17.47 -13.68 0.19
CA PHE A 12 18.17 -14.65 1.04
C PHE A 12 19.16 -14.03 2.04
N SER A 13 19.62 -12.80 1.80
CA SER A 13 20.57 -12.09 2.70
C SER A 13 19.86 -11.12 3.67
N ARG A 14 18.53 -11.07 3.67
CA ARG A 14 17.76 -10.20 4.55
C ARG A 14 17.37 -10.94 5.83
N PRO A 15 17.28 -10.24 6.98
CA PRO A 15 16.67 -10.81 8.17
C PRO A 15 15.20 -11.14 7.92
N PRO A 16 14.60 -12.08 8.69
CA PRO A 16 13.17 -12.38 8.58
C PRO A 16 12.32 -11.11 8.67
N SER A 17 11.33 -11.00 7.78
CA SER A 17 10.36 -9.90 7.81
C SER A 17 9.31 -10.15 8.88
N ARG A 18 8.72 -9.11 9.45
CA ARG A 18 7.65 -9.20 10.44
C ARG A 18 6.33 -8.73 9.84
N VAL A 19 5.29 -9.52 10.05
CA VAL A 19 3.91 -9.13 9.71
C VAL A 19 3.00 -9.40 10.91
N LEU A 20 2.33 -8.37 11.39
CA LEU A 20 1.37 -8.44 12.49
C LEU A 20 -0.04 -8.37 11.94
N ILE A 21 -0.93 -9.26 12.40
CA ILE A 21 -2.34 -9.26 12.08
C ILE A 21 -3.14 -8.92 13.35
N ARG A 22 -4.06 -7.96 13.23
CA ARG A 22 -5.03 -7.61 14.26
C ARG A 22 -6.45 -7.85 13.77
N LYS A 23 -7.29 -8.50 14.57
CA LYS A 23 -8.73 -8.52 14.34
C LYS A 23 -9.32 -7.15 14.66
N VAL A 24 -10.08 -6.59 13.71
CA VAL A 24 -10.82 -5.34 13.86
C VAL A 24 -12.10 -5.51 13.05
N ALA A 25 -13.23 -5.68 13.73
CA ALA A 25 -14.48 -6.03 13.07
C ALA A 25 -15.11 -4.84 12.34
N ARG A 26 -14.87 -3.61 12.80
CA ARG A 26 -15.51 -2.38 12.28
C ARG A 26 -14.67 -1.13 12.55
N TYR A 27 -14.94 -0.08 11.79
CA TYR A 27 -14.17 1.18 11.84
C TYR A 27 -14.48 2.05 13.08
N GLU A 28 -15.55 1.74 13.81
CA GLU A 28 -15.95 2.43 15.04
C GLU A 28 -15.20 1.95 16.29
N GLU A 29 -14.37 0.91 16.18
CA GLU A 29 -13.48 0.49 17.28
C GLU A 29 -12.41 1.56 17.55
N ASP A 30 -11.74 1.47 18.68
CA ASP A 30 -10.64 2.38 19.00
C ASP A 30 -9.41 2.11 18.10
N LEU A 31 -9.54 2.54 16.84
CA LEU A 31 -8.49 2.37 15.84
C LEU A 31 -7.18 3.04 16.27
N LEU A 32 -7.26 4.15 17.03
CA LEU A 32 -6.06 4.84 17.48
C LEU A 32 -5.25 3.98 18.45
N ALA A 33 -5.90 3.39 19.44
CA ALA A 33 -5.24 2.47 20.38
C ALA A 33 -4.68 1.26 19.65
N ILE A 34 -5.49 0.58 18.82
CA ILE A 34 -5.10 -0.63 18.06
C ILE A 34 -3.90 -0.37 17.17
N ILE A 35 -3.92 0.73 16.39
CA ILE A 35 -2.83 1.06 15.45
C ILE A 35 -1.58 1.49 16.23
N HIS A 36 -1.74 2.29 17.28
CA HIS A 36 -0.60 2.76 18.08
C HIS A 36 0.13 1.61 18.77
N GLU A 37 -0.59 0.69 19.40
CA GLU A 37 -0.03 -0.53 20.00
C GLU A 37 0.67 -1.38 18.93
N SER A 38 0.03 -1.58 17.77
CA SER A 38 0.60 -2.36 16.68
C SER A 38 1.91 -1.76 16.15
N LEU A 39 1.99 -0.45 15.95
CA LEU A 39 3.21 0.24 15.52
C LEU A 39 4.32 0.14 16.57
N THR A 40 3.97 0.21 17.86
CA THR A 40 4.91 0.11 18.97
C THR A 40 5.61 -1.25 19.00
N GLU A 41 4.93 -2.34 18.64
CA GLU A 41 5.54 -3.68 18.55
C GLU A 41 6.71 -3.73 17.55
N PHE A 42 6.69 -2.90 16.50
CA PHE A 42 7.80 -2.81 15.55
C PHE A 42 8.98 -1.97 16.03
N ARG A 43 8.87 -1.28 17.17
CA ARG A 43 9.92 -0.44 17.76
C ARG A 43 10.47 0.62 16.79
N LEU A 44 9.57 1.22 16.01
CA LEU A 44 9.93 2.22 15.01
C LEU A 44 10.47 3.50 15.69
N GLN A 45 11.57 4.04 15.18
CA GLN A 45 12.19 5.27 15.66
C GLN A 45 11.65 6.45 14.84
N MET A 46 10.64 7.16 15.37
CA MET A 46 9.91 8.20 14.62
C MET A 46 10.27 9.63 15.03
N LYS A 47 11.02 9.79 16.15
CA LYS A 47 11.37 11.13 16.64
C LYS A 47 12.01 11.98 15.54
N ASP A 48 11.49 13.19 15.38
CA ASP A 48 11.95 14.23 14.45
C ASP A 48 11.85 13.87 12.95
N LYS A 49 11.18 12.77 12.59
CA LYS A 49 11.02 12.34 11.19
C LYS A 49 9.83 12.97 10.51
N THR A 50 9.96 13.19 9.20
CA THR A 50 8.85 13.41 8.28
C THR A 50 8.35 12.08 7.77
N VAL A 51 7.12 11.73 8.14
CA VAL A 51 6.43 10.50 7.70
C VAL A 51 5.51 10.82 6.54
N LEU A 52 5.56 10.03 5.46
CA LEU A 52 4.60 10.08 4.37
C LEU A 52 3.67 8.87 4.46
N LEU A 53 2.38 9.11 4.64
CA LEU A 53 1.33 8.11 4.51
C LEU A 53 0.78 8.14 3.08
N LYS A 54 0.86 7.02 2.39
CA LYS A 54 0.25 6.85 1.07
C LYS A 54 -0.94 5.90 1.16
N PRO A 55 -2.16 6.42 1.36
CA PRO A 55 -3.37 5.61 1.29
C PRO A 55 -3.60 5.08 -0.12
N ASN A 56 -4.66 4.34 -0.33
CA ASN A 56 -5.17 3.98 -1.63
C ASN A 56 -6.43 4.80 -1.91
N LEU A 57 -6.27 5.95 -2.55
CA LEU A 57 -7.36 6.80 -3.00
C LEU A 57 -7.46 6.67 -4.53
N VAL A 58 -8.50 5.97 -5.01
CA VAL A 58 -8.64 5.62 -6.43
C VAL A 58 -9.57 6.58 -7.16
N GLY A 59 -10.67 6.94 -6.52
CA GLY A 59 -11.71 7.78 -7.09
C GLY A 59 -12.89 7.94 -6.12
N LEU A 60 -13.99 8.49 -6.61
CA LEU A 60 -15.24 8.61 -5.84
C LEU A 60 -15.73 7.21 -5.42
N ASP A 61 -16.01 7.03 -4.14
CA ASP A 61 -16.30 5.72 -3.55
C ASP A 61 -17.62 5.73 -2.75
N PRO A 62 -18.76 5.70 -3.43
CA PRO A 62 -20.06 5.77 -2.75
C PRO A 62 -20.33 4.54 -1.86
N LEU A 63 -19.64 3.44 -2.07
CA LEU A 63 -19.79 2.20 -1.29
C LEU A 63 -18.77 2.07 -0.14
N GLY A 64 -17.78 2.96 -0.06
CA GLY A 64 -16.74 2.93 0.97
C GLY A 64 -15.80 1.72 0.94
N VAL A 65 -15.67 1.04 -0.21
CA VAL A 65 -14.90 -0.20 -0.35
C VAL A 65 -13.70 -0.09 -1.27
N MET A 66 -13.62 0.99 -2.04
CA MET A 66 -12.56 1.21 -3.03
C MET A 66 -11.32 1.83 -2.41
N ASN A 67 -11.52 2.79 -1.51
CA ASN A 67 -10.46 3.59 -0.91
C ASN A 67 -10.08 3.07 0.49
N THR A 68 -8.85 3.36 0.93
CA THR A 68 -8.46 3.19 2.34
C THR A 68 -9.38 4.04 3.20
N HIS A 69 -9.96 3.46 4.24
CA HIS A 69 -10.93 4.15 5.08
C HIS A 69 -10.31 5.32 5.84
N PRO A 70 -10.94 6.50 5.86
CA PRO A 70 -10.35 7.71 6.45
C PRO A 70 -10.09 7.59 7.95
N ALA A 71 -10.85 6.80 8.69
CA ALA A 71 -10.59 6.52 10.11
C ALA A 71 -9.23 5.81 10.31
N VAL A 72 -8.87 4.87 9.43
CA VAL A 72 -7.55 4.20 9.48
C VAL A 72 -6.43 5.19 9.15
N ILE A 73 -6.65 6.08 8.16
CA ILE A 73 -5.68 7.11 7.80
C ILE A 73 -5.47 8.08 8.97
N GLY A 74 -6.56 8.59 9.57
CA GLY A 74 -6.52 9.52 10.69
C GLY A 74 -5.86 8.94 11.92
N ALA A 75 -6.25 7.72 12.33
CA ALA A 75 -5.67 7.02 13.47
C ALA A 75 -4.16 6.72 13.25
N THR A 76 -3.76 6.38 12.03
CA THR A 76 -2.34 6.17 11.69
C THR A 76 -1.55 7.48 11.78
N ARG A 77 -2.10 8.59 11.25
CA ARG A 77 -1.47 9.91 11.35
C ARG A 77 -1.23 10.30 12.80
N GLU A 78 -2.26 10.20 13.62
CA GLU A 78 -2.19 10.54 15.04
C GLU A 78 -1.18 9.64 15.80
N SER A 79 -1.14 8.34 15.46
CA SER A 79 -0.19 7.40 16.06
C SER A 79 1.26 7.78 15.77
N PHE A 80 1.61 8.15 14.53
CA PHE A 80 2.97 8.60 14.22
C PHE A 80 3.33 9.93 14.89
N LEU A 81 2.38 10.86 15.02
CA LEU A 81 2.59 12.10 15.79
C LEU A 81 2.87 11.80 17.26
N LYS A 82 2.10 10.89 17.88
CA LYS A 82 2.33 10.44 19.28
C LYS A 82 3.67 9.73 19.45
N MET A 83 4.19 9.08 18.41
CA MET A 83 5.53 8.46 18.40
C MET A 83 6.66 9.49 18.20
N GLY A 84 6.34 10.78 18.10
CA GLY A 84 7.31 11.87 18.01
C GLY A 84 7.70 12.27 16.59
N ALA A 85 6.95 11.86 15.56
CA ALA A 85 7.18 12.35 14.20
C ALA A 85 7.04 13.88 14.16
N ALA A 86 8.01 14.57 13.55
CA ALA A 86 7.96 16.02 13.41
C ALA A 86 6.83 16.48 12.48
N ARG A 87 6.53 15.66 11.48
CA ARG A 87 5.46 15.92 10.50
C ARG A 87 4.94 14.60 9.92
N VAL A 88 3.62 14.54 9.70
CA VAL A 88 2.99 13.41 9.00
C VAL A 88 2.21 13.95 7.81
N LEU A 89 2.73 13.68 6.62
CA LEU A 89 2.12 14.01 5.34
C LEU A 89 1.18 12.89 4.90
N ILE A 90 0.11 13.23 4.22
CA ILE A 90 -0.76 12.29 3.50
C ILE A 90 -0.62 12.63 2.01
N GLY A 91 -0.25 11.65 1.19
CA GLY A 91 -0.08 11.88 -0.25
C GLY A 91 -0.64 10.75 -1.08
N ASP A 92 -1.38 11.07 -2.12
CA ASP A 92 -1.80 10.14 -3.17
C ASP A 92 -1.94 10.86 -4.51
N GLY A 93 -1.89 10.09 -5.58
CA GLY A 93 -2.17 10.52 -6.95
C GLY A 93 -3.25 9.62 -7.55
N PRO A 94 -4.54 9.92 -7.33
CA PRO A 94 -5.63 9.14 -7.90
C PRO A 94 -5.53 8.99 -9.41
N ALA A 95 -5.88 7.81 -9.92
CA ALA A 95 -5.74 7.51 -11.35
C ALA A 95 -7.03 7.75 -12.15
N MET A 96 -8.20 7.66 -11.50
CA MET A 96 -9.49 7.69 -12.18
C MET A 96 -10.07 9.10 -12.27
N ASP A 97 -9.95 9.88 -11.20
CA ASP A 97 -10.44 11.24 -11.15
C ASP A 97 -9.27 12.22 -11.05
N ARG A 98 -9.38 13.36 -11.75
CA ARG A 98 -8.36 14.42 -11.71
C ARG A 98 -8.57 15.38 -10.54
N ASP A 99 -9.79 15.43 -10.03
CA ASP A 99 -10.15 16.27 -8.89
C ASP A 99 -9.90 15.52 -7.58
N THR A 100 -8.69 15.66 -7.07
CA THR A 100 -8.28 15.05 -5.81
C THR A 100 -9.08 15.61 -4.63
N GLU A 101 -9.46 16.90 -4.66
CA GLU A 101 -10.27 17.50 -3.59
C GLU A 101 -11.66 16.86 -3.50
N ALA A 102 -12.33 16.61 -4.64
CA ALA A 102 -13.60 15.91 -4.66
C ALA A 102 -13.51 14.50 -4.05
N ILE A 103 -12.39 13.80 -4.29
CA ILE A 103 -12.15 12.49 -3.66
C ILE A 103 -12.01 12.63 -2.14
N LEU A 104 -11.21 13.59 -1.66
CA LEU A 104 -11.01 13.83 -0.22
C LEU A 104 -12.32 14.17 0.49
N GLU A 105 -13.19 14.94 -0.17
CA GLU A 105 -14.54 15.25 0.33
C GLU A 105 -15.42 14.01 0.34
N SER A 106 -15.42 13.21 -0.73
CA SER A 106 -16.26 12.01 -0.84
C SER A 106 -15.95 10.96 0.22
N VAL A 107 -14.67 10.80 0.59
CA VAL A 107 -14.24 9.91 1.68
C VAL A 107 -14.27 10.59 3.05
N ARG A 108 -14.65 11.86 3.13
CA ARG A 108 -14.76 12.64 4.38
C ARG A 108 -13.45 12.66 5.17
N LEU A 109 -12.29 12.70 4.48
CA LEU A 109 -10.99 12.57 5.13
C LEU A 109 -10.76 13.61 6.23
N ARG A 110 -11.20 14.85 6.00
CA ARG A 110 -11.03 15.96 6.94
C ARG A 110 -11.74 15.79 8.28
N GLU A 111 -12.75 14.92 8.36
CA GLU A 111 -13.42 14.61 9.64
C GLU A 111 -12.51 13.80 10.56
N PHE A 112 -11.61 13.01 10.01
CA PHE A 112 -10.70 12.13 10.76
C PHE A 112 -9.30 12.72 10.93
N THR A 113 -8.91 13.68 10.10
CA THR A 113 -7.57 14.26 10.11
C THR A 113 -7.54 15.75 10.51
N GLY A 114 -8.69 16.40 10.58
CA GLY A 114 -8.77 17.85 10.64
C GLY A 114 -8.33 18.53 9.34
N LYS A 115 -8.07 19.83 9.39
CA LYS A 115 -7.53 20.57 8.24
C LYS A 115 -6.08 20.13 7.99
N LEU A 116 -5.85 19.48 6.85
CA LEU A 116 -4.52 19.03 6.46
C LEU A 116 -3.65 20.18 5.93
N GLY A 117 -4.25 21.15 5.21
CA GLY A 117 -3.51 22.24 4.59
C GLY A 117 -2.30 21.73 3.80
N ARG A 118 -1.09 22.11 4.25
CA ARG A 118 0.18 21.67 3.63
C ARG A 118 0.58 20.23 3.98
N ASP A 119 -0.18 19.54 4.81
CA ASP A 119 0.09 18.14 5.17
C ASP A 119 -0.59 17.15 4.22
N PHE A 120 -1.40 17.63 3.27
CA PHE A 120 -1.82 16.84 2.12
C PHE A 120 -1.01 17.22 0.87
N CYS A 121 -0.58 16.21 0.11
CA CYS A 121 0.14 16.39 -1.14
C CYS A 121 -0.56 15.60 -2.26
N ASP A 122 -1.01 16.31 -3.30
CA ASP A 122 -1.45 15.67 -4.54
C ASP A 122 -0.21 15.23 -5.33
N LEU A 123 0.11 13.94 -5.27
CA LEU A 123 1.27 13.36 -5.93
C LEU A 123 1.17 13.38 -7.46
N ASN A 124 -0.01 13.68 -8.04
CA ASN A 124 -0.16 13.83 -9.49
C ASN A 124 0.47 15.11 -10.04
N ILE A 125 0.61 16.13 -9.20
CA ILE A 125 1.09 17.48 -9.59
C ILE A 125 2.27 17.96 -8.73
N ASP A 126 2.81 17.08 -7.86
CA ASP A 126 3.99 17.40 -7.06
C ASP A 126 5.23 17.62 -7.95
N ASP A 127 6.20 18.37 -7.44
CA ASP A 127 7.53 18.48 -8.03
C ASP A 127 8.15 17.09 -8.18
N VAL A 128 8.80 16.86 -9.32
CA VAL A 128 9.36 15.53 -9.62
C VAL A 128 10.88 15.53 -9.68
N GLU A 129 11.44 14.35 -9.44
CA GLU A 129 12.86 14.05 -9.66
C GLU A 129 12.97 12.82 -10.56
N ARG A 130 13.96 12.82 -11.45
CA ARG A 130 14.26 11.69 -12.35
C ARG A 130 14.95 10.57 -11.58
N VAL A 131 14.41 9.37 -11.66
CA VAL A 131 14.96 8.15 -11.03
C VAL A 131 15.26 7.12 -12.10
N GLU A 132 16.51 6.68 -12.22
CA GLU A 132 16.90 5.58 -13.09
C GLU A 132 16.42 4.24 -12.52
N LEU A 133 15.82 3.39 -13.36
CA LEU A 133 15.32 2.07 -12.96
C LEU A 133 16.41 1.02 -13.02
N LYS A 134 16.82 0.52 -11.86
CA LYS A 134 17.87 -0.51 -11.75
C LYS A 134 17.37 -1.91 -12.09
N THR A 135 16.10 -2.20 -11.80
CA THR A 135 15.49 -3.50 -12.08
C THR A 135 15.28 -3.75 -13.56
N ARG A 136 14.91 -2.71 -14.32
CA ARG A 136 14.58 -2.78 -15.75
C ARG A 136 13.61 -3.93 -16.07
N ALA A 137 12.68 -4.20 -15.16
CA ALA A 137 11.69 -5.25 -15.31
C ALA A 137 10.67 -4.90 -16.42
N SER A 138 10.28 -3.63 -16.51
CA SER A 138 9.47 -3.08 -17.59
C SER A 138 10.33 -2.59 -18.77
N ARG A 139 9.67 -2.03 -19.79
CA ARG A 139 10.37 -1.36 -20.91
C ARG A 139 10.81 0.07 -20.58
N LEU A 140 10.47 0.56 -19.40
CA LEU A 140 10.85 1.88 -18.93
C LEU A 140 12.32 1.83 -18.47
N LYS A 141 13.04 2.93 -18.70
CA LYS A 141 14.45 3.09 -18.26
C LYS A 141 14.54 3.95 -17.01
N GLU A 142 13.57 4.81 -16.83
CA GLU A 142 13.52 5.81 -15.78
C GLU A 142 12.08 6.16 -15.43
N LEU A 143 11.88 6.72 -14.24
CA LEU A 143 10.63 7.31 -13.79
C LEU A 143 10.89 8.71 -13.24
N PHE A 144 9.94 9.61 -13.45
CA PHE A 144 9.84 10.85 -12.71
C PHE A 144 8.95 10.61 -11.49
N LEU A 145 9.50 10.74 -10.30
CA LEU A 145 8.80 10.47 -9.04
C LEU A 145 8.70 11.74 -8.20
N PRO A 146 7.62 11.89 -7.41
CA PRO A 146 7.40 13.05 -6.57
C PRO A 146 8.52 13.26 -5.55
N LYS A 147 8.98 14.50 -5.42
CA LYS A 147 9.99 14.86 -4.41
C LYS A 147 9.50 14.59 -3.00
N THR A 148 8.22 14.75 -2.73
CA THR A 148 7.61 14.40 -1.44
C THR A 148 7.81 12.93 -1.09
N VAL A 149 7.68 12.02 -2.07
CA VAL A 149 7.93 10.58 -1.86
C VAL A 149 9.40 10.29 -1.61
N LEU A 150 10.28 10.87 -2.43
CA LEU A 150 11.73 10.63 -2.36
C LEU A 150 12.37 11.27 -1.13
N GLY A 151 11.83 12.38 -0.65
CA GLY A 151 12.35 13.15 0.48
C GLY A 151 11.80 12.77 1.86
N ALA A 152 10.76 11.93 1.95
CA ALA A 152 10.23 11.48 3.24
C ALA A 152 11.25 10.62 4.00
N ASP A 153 11.40 10.84 5.32
CA ASP A 153 12.29 10.03 6.17
C ASP A 153 11.73 8.63 6.42
N PHE A 154 10.39 8.50 6.41
CA PHE A 154 9.68 7.23 6.58
C PHE A 154 8.43 7.20 5.70
N PHE A 155 8.35 6.22 4.83
CA PHE A 155 7.29 6.08 3.83
C PHE A 155 6.42 4.86 4.12
N VAL A 156 5.11 5.08 4.29
CA VAL A 156 4.12 4.06 4.64
C VAL A 156 3.15 3.86 3.49
N SER A 157 3.08 2.65 2.93
CA SER A 157 2.02 2.26 2.00
C SER A 157 0.81 1.77 2.79
N MET A 158 -0.36 2.37 2.55
CA MET A 158 -1.61 2.03 3.24
C MET A 158 -2.66 1.53 2.23
N PRO A 159 -2.52 0.31 1.68
CA PRO A 159 -3.47 -0.21 0.70
C PRO A 159 -4.79 -0.62 1.32
N LYS A 160 -5.84 -0.62 0.49
CA LYS A 160 -7.08 -1.36 0.73
C LYS A 160 -6.89 -2.83 0.37
N LEU A 161 -7.41 -3.75 1.16
CA LEU A 161 -7.41 -5.20 0.86
C LEU A 161 -8.39 -5.48 -0.29
N LYS A 162 -7.89 -5.68 -1.51
CA LYS A 162 -8.75 -5.90 -2.70
C LYS A 162 -8.14 -6.83 -3.73
N THR A 163 -9.02 -7.53 -4.46
CA THR A 163 -8.68 -8.18 -5.73
C THR A 163 -8.52 -7.16 -6.87
N HIS A 164 -7.96 -7.59 -7.99
CA HIS A 164 -7.70 -6.74 -9.15
C HIS A 164 -7.78 -7.55 -10.44
N HIS A 165 -8.62 -7.12 -11.40
CA HIS A 165 -8.89 -7.85 -12.64
C HIS A 165 -7.69 -7.98 -13.60
N TRP A 166 -6.60 -7.21 -13.43
CA TRP A 166 -5.39 -7.31 -14.26
C TRP A 166 -4.14 -7.74 -13.48
N ALA A 167 -4.09 -7.50 -12.18
CA ALA A 167 -2.91 -7.78 -11.37
C ALA A 167 -3.13 -8.88 -10.33
N GLY A 168 -4.33 -9.46 -10.26
CA GLY A 168 -4.72 -10.41 -9.23
C GLY A 168 -5.17 -9.72 -7.94
N VAL A 169 -4.31 -8.88 -7.36
CA VAL A 169 -4.60 -8.14 -6.13
C VAL A 169 -4.15 -6.67 -6.22
N THR A 170 -4.84 -5.81 -5.46
CA THR A 170 -4.35 -4.47 -5.09
C THR A 170 -3.97 -4.53 -3.63
N LEU A 171 -2.67 -4.46 -3.36
CA LEU A 171 -2.09 -4.46 -2.03
C LEU A 171 -0.96 -3.42 -2.00
N ALA A 172 0.01 -3.52 -1.07
CA ALA A 172 1.02 -2.50 -0.86
C ALA A 172 1.84 -2.20 -2.11
N MET A 173 2.28 -3.22 -2.84
CA MET A 173 3.09 -3.03 -4.04
C MET A 173 2.32 -2.35 -5.17
N LYS A 174 1.10 -2.81 -5.48
CA LYS A 174 0.27 -2.21 -6.54
C LYS A 174 -0.23 -0.81 -6.15
N ASN A 175 -0.41 -0.53 -4.85
CA ASN A 175 -0.78 0.79 -4.34
C ASN A 175 0.20 1.88 -4.80
N LEU A 176 1.48 1.56 -5.00
CA LEU A 176 2.49 2.53 -5.42
C LEU A 176 2.31 3.07 -6.86
N PHE A 177 1.38 2.55 -7.66
CA PHE A 177 0.97 3.23 -8.90
C PHE A 177 0.47 4.66 -8.64
N GLY A 178 -0.10 4.92 -7.45
CA GLY A 178 -0.55 6.25 -7.03
C GLY A 178 0.58 7.25 -6.81
N ILE A 179 1.85 6.82 -6.66
CA ILE A 179 2.97 7.77 -6.58
C ILE A 179 3.49 8.22 -7.94
N VAL A 180 3.09 7.58 -9.04
CA VAL A 180 3.53 7.98 -10.38
C VAL A 180 2.67 9.15 -10.84
N PRO A 181 3.24 10.36 -11.10
CA PRO A 181 2.48 11.57 -11.32
C PRO A 181 1.65 11.54 -12.59
N GLY A 182 0.37 11.91 -12.48
CA GLY A 182 -0.51 12.06 -13.63
C GLY A 182 -0.08 13.17 -14.57
N SER A 183 0.53 14.25 -14.05
CA SER A 183 1.11 15.34 -14.84
C SER A 183 2.19 14.87 -15.82
N CYS A 184 2.96 13.82 -15.47
CA CYS A 184 4.01 13.26 -16.33
C CYS A 184 3.49 12.09 -17.19
N TYR A 185 2.56 11.26 -16.65
CA TYR A 185 2.20 9.96 -17.24
C TYR A 185 0.74 9.86 -17.67
N GLY A 186 0.00 10.97 -17.56
CA GLY A 186 -1.42 11.06 -17.95
C GLY A 186 -2.36 10.36 -16.97
N TRP A 187 -3.66 10.48 -17.24
CA TRP A 187 -4.74 9.80 -16.53
C TRP A 187 -5.43 8.84 -17.50
N PRO A 188 -5.59 7.58 -17.16
CA PRO A 188 -5.30 6.87 -15.89
C PRO A 188 -3.90 6.23 -15.82
N LYS A 189 -2.84 6.85 -16.30
CA LYS A 189 -1.44 6.36 -16.29
C LYS A 189 -1.23 5.11 -17.15
N ASN A 190 -1.85 5.10 -18.32
CA ASN A 190 -1.88 3.93 -19.24
C ASN A 190 -0.49 3.47 -19.67
N VAL A 191 0.50 4.38 -19.74
CA VAL A 191 1.88 4.03 -20.12
C VAL A 191 2.45 2.90 -19.23
N LEU A 192 2.09 2.86 -17.93
CA LEU A 192 2.50 1.80 -17.01
C LEU A 192 1.84 0.47 -17.32
N HIS A 193 0.61 0.48 -17.78
CA HIS A 193 -0.12 -0.71 -18.20
C HIS A 193 0.43 -1.27 -19.51
N TRP A 194 0.75 -0.41 -20.48
CA TRP A 194 1.34 -0.80 -21.78
C TRP A 194 2.79 -1.28 -21.65
N ALA A 195 3.54 -0.78 -20.66
CA ALA A 195 4.87 -1.27 -20.34
C ALA A 195 4.86 -2.65 -19.64
N GLY A 196 3.68 -3.17 -19.31
CA GLY A 196 3.45 -4.41 -18.57
C GLY A 196 3.21 -4.13 -17.10
N ILE A 197 1.95 -4.31 -16.64
CA ILE A 197 1.51 -3.93 -15.30
C ILE A 197 2.35 -4.56 -14.18
N GLY A 198 2.62 -5.88 -14.24
CA GLY A 198 3.42 -6.58 -13.24
C GLY A 198 4.87 -6.09 -13.20
N ASN A 199 5.46 -5.87 -14.36
CA ASN A 199 6.84 -5.36 -14.47
C ASN A 199 6.94 -3.90 -14.00
N SER A 200 5.94 -3.07 -14.30
CA SER A 200 5.87 -1.69 -13.80
C SER A 200 5.71 -1.64 -12.27
N ILE A 201 4.94 -2.58 -11.68
CA ILE A 201 4.86 -2.72 -10.21
C ILE A 201 6.26 -2.98 -9.63
N LEU A 202 7.05 -3.89 -10.21
CA LEU A 202 8.40 -4.19 -9.74
C LEU A 202 9.32 -2.97 -9.81
N ASP A 203 9.34 -2.29 -10.95
CA ASP A 203 10.22 -1.12 -11.16
C ASP A 203 9.87 0.04 -10.20
N ILE A 204 8.58 0.36 -10.03
CA ILE A 204 8.13 1.42 -9.11
C ILE A 204 8.54 1.10 -7.67
N ASN A 205 8.31 -0.15 -7.24
CA ASN A 205 8.63 -0.56 -5.87
C ASN A 205 10.13 -0.65 -5.60
N ALA A 206 10.93 -0.93 -6.61
CA ALA A 206 12.39 -0.87 -6.50
C ALA A 206 12.90 0.58 -6.45
N ALA A 207 12.25 1.50 -7.17
CA ALA A 207 12.64 2.91 -7.24
C ALA A 207 12.22 3.71 -5.98
N ALA A 208 11.06 3.39 -5.39
CA ALA A 208 10.50 4.09 -4.22
C ALA A 208 9.91 3.08 -3.22
N ARG A 209 10.79 2.29 -2.60
CA ARG A 209 10.39 1.27 -1.65
C ARG A 209 9.79 1.88 -0.38
N PRO A 210 8.57 1.47 0.05
CA PRO A 210 8.04 1.86 1.34
C PRO A 210 8.83 1.21 2.48
N ASP A 211 8.94 1.93 3.60
CA ASP A 211 9.58 1.44 4.82
C ASP A 211 8.62 0.58 5.65
N PHE A 212 7.31 0.81 5.49
CA PHE A 212 6.28 0.13 6.25
C PHE A 212 4.97 -0.01 5.47
N VAL A 213 4.16 -0.97 5.87
CA VAL A 213 2.85 -1.26 5.26
C VAL A 213 1.77 -1.37 6.34
N ILE A 214 0.61 -0.76 6.08
CA ILE A 214 -0.60 -0.94 6.88
C ILE A 214 -1.75 -1.27 5.93
N VAL A 215 -2.20 -2.52 5.91
CA VAL A 215 -3.31 -2.95 5.03
C VAL A 215 -4.64 -2.76 5.74
N ASP A 216 -5.52 -1.97 5.15
CA ASP A 216 -6.92 -1.87 5.58
C ASP A 216 -7.73 -3.04 4.98
N GLY A 217 -7.95 -4.04 5.80
CA GLY A 217 -8.78 -5.22 5.52
C GLY A 217 -10.01 -5.33 6.42
N ILE A 218 -10.41 -4.27 7.13
CA ILE A 218 -11.65 -4.28 7.91
C ILE A 218 -12.82 -4.56 6.96
N LEU A 219 -12.95 -3.73 5.91
CA LEU A 219 -13.85 -3.99 4.80
C LEU A 219 -13.04 -3.92 3.51
N GLY A 220 -12.88 -5.04 2.83
CA GLY A 220 -12.15 -5.16 1.57
C GLY A 220 -13.07 -5.19 0.37
N MET A 221 -12.49 -5.42 -0.83
CA MET A 221 -13.21 -5.56 -2.09
C MET A 221 -12.82 -6.87 -2.77
N GLU A 222 -13.80 -7.65 -3.20
CA GLU A 222 -13.59 -8.90 -3.95
C GLU A 222 -14.16 -8.83 -5.37
N GLY A 223 -13.78 -9.79 -6.23
CA GLY A 223 -14.29 -9.91 -7.60
C GLY A 223 -13.59 -8.97 -8.58
N ASN A 224 -14.34 -8.18 -9.34
CA ASN A 224 -13.86 -7.29 -10.40
C ASN A 224 -13.26 -5.97 -9.88
N GLY A 225 -12.35 -6.08 -8.88
CA GLY A 225 -11.60 -4.90 -8.41
C GLY A 225 -10.65 -4.35 -9.51
N PRO A 226 -10.14 -3.14 -9.36
CA PRO A 226 -10.07 -2.34 -8.13
C PRO A 226 -11.27 -1.40 -7.91
N ILE A 227 -12.26 -1.37 -8.82
CA ILE A 227 -13.35 -0.39 -8.83
C ILE A 227 -14.73 -1.05 -8.79
N GLN A 228 -14.95 -2.08 -9.62
CA GLN A 228 -16.25 -2.73 -9.85
C GLN A 228 -16.42 -4.02 -9.02
N GLY A 229 -15.69 -4.16 -7.93
CA GLY A 229 -15.84 -5.29 -7.02
C GLY A 229 -16.97 -5.08 -6.02
N THR A 230 -17.19 -6.09 -5.20
CA THR A 230 -18.17 -6.09 -4.11
C THR A 230 -17.50 -6.04 -2.76
N ALA A 231 -18.20 -5.53 -1.74
CA ALA A 231 -17.71 -5.46 -0.38
C ALA A 231 -17.46 -6.86 0.19
N LYS A 232 -16.34 -7.01 0.91
CA LYS A 232 -15.98 -8.25 1.61
C LYS A 232 -15.38 -7.92 2.98
N ALA A 233 -16.09 -8.22 4.03
CA ALA A 233 -15.56 -8.07 5.37
C ALA A 233 -14.50 -9.15 5.64
N ALA A 234 -13.24 -8.73 5.88
CA ALA A 234 -12.19 -9.61 6.37
C ALA A 234 -11.88 -9.34 7.84
N GLY A 235 -12.28 -8.17 8.37
CA GLY A 235 -12.21 -7.84 9.79
C GLY A 235 -10.78 -7.81 10.32
N VAL A 236 -9.82 -7.32 9.53
CA VAL A 236 -8.41 -7.30 9.91
C VAL A 236 -7.70 -6.00 9.52
N LEU A 237 -6.68 -5.64 10.31
CA LEU A 237 -5.61 -4.75 9.91
C LEU A 237 -4.31 -5.56 9.87
N LEU A 238 -3.48 -5.37 8.83
CA LEU A 238 -2.15 -5.99 8.76
C LEU A 238 -1.07 -4.89 8.78
N PHE A 239 0.00 -5.16 9.52
CA PHE A 239 1.15 -4.28 9.66
C PHE A 239 2.40 -5.04 9.24
N GLY A 240 3.30 -4.45 8.44
CA GLY A 240 4.50 -5.14 7.99
C GLY A 240 5.68 -4.22 7.71
N ASP A 241 6.89 -4.69 8.03
CA ASP A 241 8.15 -4.02 7.75
C ASP A 241 8.76 -4.42 6.38
N ASP A 242 8.03 -5.23 5.63
CA ASP A 242 8.38 -5.65 4.27
C ASP A 242 7.10 -5.73 3.42
N MET A 243 7.08 -4.98 2.31
CA MET A 243 5.90 -4.89 1.44
C MET A 243 5.54 -6.22 0.77
N VAL A 244 6.56 -7.06 0.43
CA VAL A 244 6.33 -8.38 -0.19
C VAL A 244 5.75 -9.33 0.83
N ALA A 245 6.29 -9.34 2.06
CA ALA A 245 5.79 -10.16 3.16
C ALA A 245 4.37 -9.76 3.57
N ALA A 246 4.09 -8.45 3.63
CA ALA A 246 2.75 -7.94 3.91
C ALA A 246 1.74 -8.38 2.83
N ASP A 247 2.09 -8.20 1.53
CA ASP A 247 1.24 -8.61 0.41
C ASP A 247 1.04 -10.13 0.38
N ALA A 248 2.10 -10.91 0.62
CA ALA A 248 2.02 -12.37 0.68
C ALA A 248 1.10 -12.85 1.82
N THR A 249 1.21 -12.23 3.00
CA THR A 249 0.36 -12.55 4.15
C THR A 249 -1.09 -12.13 3.90
N ALA A 250 -1.30 -10.95 3.32
CA ALA A 250 -2.63 -10.48 2.92
C ALA A 250 -3.29 -11.43 1.90
N CYS A 251 -2.54 -11.90 0.87
CA CYS A 251 -3.04 -12.91 -0.06
C CYS A 251 -3.49 -14.19 0.67
N ARG A 252 -2.71 -14.69 1.62
CA ARG A 252 -3.09 -15.88 2.41
C ARG A 252 -4.35 -15.64 3.24
N VAL A 253 -4.49 -14.44 3.83
CA VAL A 253 -5.73 -14.03 4.51
C VAL A 253 -6.92 -14.02 3.55
N MET A 254 -6.71 -13.60 2.30
CA MET A 254 -7.75 -13.61 1.25
C MET A 254 -8.04 -15.00 0.68
N GLY A 255 -7.38 -16.08 1.14
CA GLY A 255 -7.50 -17.42 0.56
C GLY A 255 -6.84 -17.57 -0.80
N LEU A 256 -5.82 -16.75 -1.09
CA LEU A 256 -5.09 -16.73 -2.36
C LEU A 256 -3.64 -17.20 -2.19
N ARG A 257 -3.08 -17.77 -3.25
CA ARG A 257 -1.69 -18.22 -3.32
C ARG A 257 -0.78 -17.10 -3.83
N PRO A 258 0.02 -16.42 -2.97
CA PRO A 258 0.87 -15.30 -3.38
C PRO A 258 1.94 -15.71 -4.40
N GLU A 259 2.43 -16.94 -4.35
CA GLU A 259 3.43 -17.50 -5.27
C GLU A 259 2.90 -17.71 -6.70
N LYS A 260 1.58 -17.63 -6.91
CA LYS A 260 0.96 -17.68 -8.24
C LYS A 260 0.69 -16.31 -8.85
N ILE A 261 0.98 -15.24 -8.13
CA ILE A 261 0.90 -13.86 -8.64
C ILE A 261 2.27 -13.48 -9.18
N ASP A 262 2.42 -13.41 -10.51
CA ASP A 262 3.72 -13.29 -11.21
C ASP A 262 4.63 -12.18 -10.67
N TYR A 263 4.10 -10.96 -10.48
CA TYR A 263 4.94 -9.87 -9.99
C TYR A 263 5.35 -10.07 -8.52
N LEU A 264 4.49 -10.69 -7.72
CA LEU A 264 4.76 -10.94 -6.30
C LEU A 264 5.78 -12.08 -6.14
N ALA A 265 5.67 -13.13 -6.96
CA ALA A 265 6.66 -14.20 -7.03
C ALA A 265 8.05 -13.65 -7.40
N LYS A 266 8.15 -12.79 -8.42
CA LYS A 266 9.39 -12.11 -8.81
C LYS A 266 9.89 -11.18 -7.71
N ALA A 267 9.00 -10.41 -7.06
CA ALA A 267 9.37 -9.54 -5.95
C ALA A 267 9.96 -10.33 -4.78
N GLY A 268 9.48 -11.54 -4.54
CA GLY A 268 10.00 -12.46 -3.52
C GLY A 268 11.48 -12.82 -3.70
N THR A 269 12.03 -12.69 -4.91
CA THR A 269 13.46 -12.98 -5.16
C THR A 269 14.36 -11.75 -4.98
N MET A 270 13.82 -10.52 -5.05
CA MET A 270 14.64 -9.31 -5.13
C MET A 270 14.25 -8.18 -4.18
N LEU A 271 12.98 -8.09 -3.77
CA LEU A 271 12.45 -6.94 -3.03
C LEU A 271 12.05 -7.25 -1.59
N GLY A 272 11.74 -8.49 -1.24
CA GLY A 272 11.30 -8.87 0.10
C GLY A 272 11.07 -10.37 0.25
N HIS A 273 10.39 -10.80 1.31
CA HIS A 273 10.13 -12.20 1.59
C HIS A 273 8.72 -12.64 1.18
N LEU A 274 8.63 -13.64 0.31
CA LEU A 274 7.37 -14.25 -0.11
C LEU A 274 7.02 -15.49 0.73
N GLU A 275 8.04 -16.28 1.09
CA GLU A 275 7.90 -17.57 1.76
C GLU A 275 7.45 -17.41 3.21
N ALA A 276 6.42 -18.15 3.63
CA ALA A 276 5.90 -18.08 5.00
C ALA A 276 6.98 -18.34 6.07
N GLY A 277 7.90 -19.27 5.80
CA GLY A 277 9.00 -19.61 6.74
C GLY A 277 10.03 -18.48 6.95
N LYS A 278 10.02 -17.44 6.12
CA LYS A 278 10.86 -16.24 6.25
C LYS A 278 10.10 -15.03 6.79
N ILE A 279 8.84 -15.23 7.16
CA ILE A 279 7.97 -14.18 7.70
C ILE A 279 7.65 -14.53 9.14
N GLN A 280 8.12 -13.74 10.08
CA GLN A 280 7.69 -13.81 11.47
C GLN A 280 6.28 -13.21 11.56
N GLN A 281 5.29 -14.08 11.55
CA GLN A 281 3.90 -13.69 11.69
C GLN A 281 3.56 -13.50 13.17
N LEU A 282 3.01 -12.32 13.49
CA LEU A 282 2.64 -11.88 14.84
C LEU A 282 1.12 -11.69 14.93
N GLY A 283 0.59 -11.65 16.14
CA GLY A 283 -0.85 -11.46 16.39
C GLY A 283 -1.68 -12.67 15.97
N GLU A 284 -2.80 -12.42 15.31
CA GLU A 284 -3.73 -13.47 14.90
C GLU A 284 -3.13 -14.40 13.85
N PRO A 285 -3.19 -15.73 14.00
CA PRO A 285 -2.73 -16.62 12.95
C PRO A 285 -3.56 -16.49 11.68
N VAL A 286 -2.93 -16.57 10.51
CA VAL A 286 -3.61 -16.48 9.21
C VAL A 286 -4.83 -17.41 9.13
N ALA A 287 -4.71 -18.65 9.64
CA ALA A 287 -5.80 -19.62 9.61
C ALA A 287 -7.06 -19.17 10.38
N ALA A 288 -6.90 -18.35 11.43
CA ALA A 288 -8.01 -17.86 12.25
C ALA A 288 -8.75 -16.65 11.64
N VAL A 289 -8.14 -15.99 10.66
CA VAL A 289 -8.68 -14.78 10.01
C VAL A 289 -8.87 -14.96 8.50
N ARG A 290 -8.56 -16.13 7.97
CA ARG A 290 -8.69 -16.44 6.55
C ARG A 290 -10.14 -16.25 6.09
N THR A 291 -10.29 -15.50 5.01
CA THR A 291 -11.58 -15.16 4.40
C THR A 291 -11.47 -15.39 2.90
N GLU A 292 -12.32 -16.25 2.33
CA GLU A 292 -12.27 -16.59 0.92
C GLU A 292 -12.76 -15.43 0.07
N PHE A 293 -11.84 -14.79 -0.67
CA PHE A 293 -12.15 -13.71 -1.62
C PHE A 293 -12.48 -14.27 -3.00
N GLY A 294 -13.55 -13.76 -3.60
CA GLY A 294 -13.87 -14.01 -4.99
C GLY A 294 -12.88 -13.30 -5.90
N VAL A 295 -12.48 -13.96 -6.99
CA VAL A 295 -11.63 -13.40 -8.05
C VAL A 295 -12.32 -13.56 -9.39
N VAL A 296 -11.94 -12.75 -10.39
CA VAL A 296 -12.42 -12.91 -11.77
C VAL A 296 -11.94 -14.25 -12.36
N LYS A 297 -12.57 -14.69 -13.45
CA LYS A 297 -12.34 -16.02 -14.05
C LYS A 297 -10.85 -16.29 -14.35
N GLU A 298 -10.16 -15.28 -14.83
CA GLU A 298 -8.75 -15.34 -15.23
C GLU A 298 -7.81 -15.64 -14.03
N PHE A 299 -8.24 -15.34 -12.83
CA PHE A 299 -7.47 -15.50 -11.59
C PHE A 299 -7.98 -16.62 -10.67
N GLN A 300 -8.89 -17.51 -11.15
CA GLN A 300 -9.36 -18.65 -10.35
C GLN A 300 -8.22 -19.58 -9.89
N HIS A 301 -7.14 -19.66 -10.67
CA HIS A 301 -5.94 -20.43 -10.35
C HIS A 301 -5.17 -19.90 -9.11
N LEU A 302 -5.46 -18.67 -8.67
CA LEU A 302 -4.87 -18.10 -7.46
C LEU A 302 -5.50 -18.65 -6.17
N ARG A 303 -6.69 -19.20 -6.21
CA ARG A 303 -7.40 -19.72 -5.02
C ARG A 303 -6.70 -20.96 -4.47
N VAL A 304 -6.74 -21.07 -3.13
CA VAL A 304 -6.18 -22.22 -2.37
C VAL A 304 -7.16 -23.39 -2.41
#